data_e839c488d5a8af046a6388e57ad0cb5d
#
_entry.id   e839c488d5a8af046a6388e57ad0cb5d
#
_cell.length_a   1.000
_cell.length_b   1.000
_cell.length_c   1.000
_cell.angle_alpha   90.00
_cell.angle_beta   90.00
_cell.angle_gamma   90.00
#
_symmetry.space_group_name_H-M   'P 1'
#
loop_
_entity.id
_entity.type
_entity.pdbx_description
1 polymer ?
#
loop_
_entity_poly.entity_id
_entity_poly.type
_entity_poly.pdbx_seq_one_letter_code
_entity_poly.pdbx_strand_id
1 'polypeptide(L)'
;GALGLPIPALLRIRPIPGQLQKVAEILRGMPEIVECDRITGGDCFIARAYVKTVGDLERLIDKLIPWAMTNTSIIQSSPVERRLPPIAARRR
;
A
#
# COMPACT_ATOMS: atom_id res chain seq x y z
N GLY A 1 -0.47 11.78 12.66
CA GLY A 1 0.60 12.21 13.51
C GLY A 1 0.34 13.52 14.17
N ALA A 2 1.18 13.85 15.10
CA ALA A 2 1.12 15.15 15.75
C ALA A 2 1.15 16.22 14.67
N LEU A 3 0.46 17.31 14.84
CA LEU A 3 0.42 18.40 13.86
C LEU A 3 -0.26 18.01 12.55
N GLY A 4 -0.99 16.90 12.51
CA GLY A 4 -1.76 16.55 11.33
C GLY A 4 -0.97 15.93 10.20
N LEU A 5 0.29 15.58 10.40
CA LEU A 5 1.07 14.91 9.38
C LEU A 5 0.54 13.49 9.18
N PRO A 6 0.51 13.02 7.94
CA PRO A 6 0.00 11.68 7.67
C PRO A 6 0.95 10.59 8.18
N ILE A 7 0.36 9.45 8.51
CA ILE A 7 1.10 8.27 8.95
C ILE A 7 1.36 7.41 7.72
N PRO A 8 2.63 7.13 7.41
CA PRO A 8 2.94 6.25 6.27
C PRO A 8 2.87 4.80 6.70
N ALA A 9 2.23 3.98 5.88
CA ALA A 9 2.09 2.56 6.16
C ALA A 9 2.44 1.74 4.92
N LEU A 10 2.95 0.55 5.16
CA LEU A 10 3.23 -0.42 4.11
C LEU A 10 2.31 -1.61 4.31
N LEU A 11 1.58 -1.97 3.26
CA LEU A 11 0.65 -3.08 3.30
C LEU A 11 1.09 -4.18 2.36
N ARG A 12 1.16 -5.39 2.88
CA ARG A 12 1.30 -6.59 2.05
C ARG A 12 -0.09 -7.21 1.96
N ILE A 13 -0.56 -7.40 0.75
CA ILE A 13 -1.94 -7.81 0.52
C ILE A 13 -1.92 -9.06 -0.35
N ARG A 14 -2.48 -10.14 0.18
CA ARG A 14 -2.56 -11.42 -0.55
C ARG A 14 -4.02 -11.71 -0.81
N PRO A 15 -4.47 -11.57 -2.05
CA PRO A 15 -5.86 -11.88 -2.38
C PRO A 15 -6.18 -13.36 -2.14
N ILE A 16 -7.40 -13.62 -1.71
CA ILE A 16 -7.93 -14.97 -1.67
C ILE A 16 -7.96 -15.48 -3.11
N PRO A 17 -7.69 -16.79 -3.35
CA PRO A 17 -7.72 -17.32 -4.71
C PRO A 17 -8.97 -16.92 -5.46
N GLY A 18 -8.79 -16.42 -6.69
CA GLY A 18 -9.89 -15.96 -7.53
C GLY A 18 -10.29 -14.51 -7.33
N GLN A 19 -9.73 -13.82 -6.34
CA GLN A 19 -10.15 -12.46 -6.01
C GLN A 19 -9.13 -11.39 -6.37
N LEU A 20 -8.15 -11.72 -7.20
CA LEU A 20 -7.09 -10.79 -7.54
C LEU A 20 -7.64 -9.51 -8.17
N GLN A 21 -8.53 -9.65 -9.14
CA GLN A 21 -9.09 -8.49 -9.83
C GLN A 21 -9.96 -7.65 -8.91
N LYS A 22 -10.70 -8.31 -8.03
CA LYS A 22 -11.53 -7.61 -7.06
C LYS A 22 -10.68 -6.77 -6.13
N VAL A 23 -9.59 -7.33 -5.63
CA VAL A 23 -8.69 -6.62 -4.72
C VAL A 23 -8.04 -5.45 -5.43
N ALA A 24 -7.58 -5.66 -6.67
CA ALA A 24 -6.98 -4.57 -7.45
C ALA A 24 -7.95 -3.41 -7.62
N GLU A 25 -9.22 -3.73 -7.89
CA GLU A 25 -10.26 -2.72 -8.04
C GLU A 25 -10.46 -1.92 -6.76
N ILE A 26 -10.53 -2.62 -5.64
CA ILE A 26 -10.70 -1.97 -4.34
C ILE A 26 -9.53 -1.02 -4.07
N LEU A 27 -8.30 -1.48 -4.33
CA LEU A 27 -7.12 -0.67 -4.10
C LEU A 27 -7.11 0.59 -4.96
N ARG A 28 -7.53 0.48 -6.22
CA ARG A 28 -7.60 1.64 -7.11
C ARG A 28 -8.57 2.70 -6.61
N GLY A 29 -9.59 2.27 -5.89
CA GLY A 29 -10.59 3.18 -5.35
C GLY A 29 -10.23 3.81 -4.01
N MET A 30 -9.04 3.52 -3.47
CA MET A 30 -8.61 4.05 -2.18
C MET A 30 -7.64 5.20 -2.38
N PRO A 31 -8.06 6.45 -2.17
CA PRO A 31 -7.14 7.58 -2.36
C PRO A 31 -5.97 7.57 -1.39
N GLU A 32 -6.09 6.90 -0.26
CA GLU A 32 -5.01 6.77 0.72
C GLU A 32 -3.83 5.96 0.17
N ILE A 33 -4.09 5.09 -0.80
CA ILE A 33 -3.03 4.30 -1.45
C ILE A 33 -2.37 5.16 -2.51
N VAL A 34 -1.10 5.46 -2.30
CA VAL A 34 -0.36 6.34 -3.22
C VAL A 34 0.49 5.56 -4.18
N GLU A 35 0.72 4.30 -3.89
CA GLU A 35 1.54 3.44 -4.73
C GLU A 35 1.20 1.99 -4.42
N CYS A 36 1.07 1.17 -5.44
CA CYS A 36 0.79 -0.25 -5.25
C CYS A 36 1.39 -1.02 -6.40
N ASP A 37 2.17 -2.03 -6.07
CA ASP A 37 2.81 -2.90 -7.05
C ASP A 37 2.39 -4.33 -6.82
N ARG A 38 2.21 -5.06 -7.90
CA ARG A 38 2.05 -6.50 -7.84
C ARG A 38 3.43 -7.13 -7.95
N ILE A 39 3.76 -7.99 -7.00
CA ILE A 39 5.08 -8.62 -6.97
C ILE A 39 4.95 -10.11 -7.24
N THR A 40 6.05 -10.72 -7.67
CA THR A 40 6.12 -12.16 -7.87
C THR A 40 6.24 -12.87 -6.52
N GLY A 41 5.97 -14.18 -6.51
CA GLY A 41 6.17 -14.96 -5.32
C GLY A 41 4.95 -15.09 -4.43
N GLY A 42 3.75 -15.17 -4.98
CA GLY A 42 2.56 -15.44 -4.19
C GLY A 42 1.41 -14.50 -4.44
N ASP A 43 1.40 -13.88 -5.61
CA ASP A 43 0.30 -12.99 -6.01
C ASP A 43 0.00 -11.94 -4.96
N CYS A 44 1.05 -11.36 -4.42
CA CYS A 44 0.91 -10.32 -3.40
C CYS A 44 0.97 -8.95 -4.03
N PHE A 45 0.21 -8.02 -3.43
CA PHE A 45 0.37 -6.61 -3.68
C PHE A 45 1.18 -5.99 -2.53
N ILE A 46 2.04 -5.04 -2.87
CA ILE A 46 2.73 -4.20 -1.89
C ILE A 46 2.22 -2.80 -2.12
N ALA A 47 1.64 -2.21 -1.10
CA ALA A 47 1.05 -0.88 -1.21
C ALA A 47 1.62 0.06 -0.16
N ARG A 48 1.79 1.31 -0.55
CA ARG A 48 2.15 2.38 0.38
C ARG A 48 0.93 3.26 0.57
N ALA A 49 0.57 3.50 1.82
CA ALA A 49 -0.60 4.29 2.17
C ALA A 49 -0.22 5.42 3.11
N TYR A 50 -0.98 6.49 3.05
CA TYR A 50 -0.88 7.58 4.01
C TYR A 50 -2.24 7.79 4.62
N VAL A 51 -2.30 7.71 5.95
CA VAL A 51 -3.55 7.88 6.70
C VAL A 51 -3.34 8.90 7.81
N LYS A 52 -4.41 9.51 8.28
CA LYS A 52 -4.32 10.51 9.33
C LYS A 52 -4.24 9.89 10.71
N THR A 53 -4.93 8.76 10.91
CA THR A 53 -4.97 8.10 12.21
C THR A 53 -4.85 6.60 12.03
N VAL A 54 -4.53 5.91 13.11
CA VAL A 54 -4.51 4.44 13.11
C VAL A 54 -5.92 3.90 12.82
N GLY A 55 -6.95 4.58 13.33
CA GLY A 55 -8.32 4.18 13.03
C GLY A 55 -8.66 4.24 11.54
N ASP A 56 -8.12 5.23 10.84
CA ASP A 56 -8.28 5.30 9.39
C ASP A 56 -7.62 4.10 8.69
N LEU A 57 -6.46 3.70 9.20
CA LEU A 57 -5.76 2.53 8.67
C LEU A 57 -6.59 1.27 8.87
N GLU A 58 -7.18 1.11 10.05
CA GLU A 58 -8.03 -0.03 10.34
C GLU A 58 -9.23 -0.08 9.41
N ARG A 59 -9.86 1.05 9.14
CA ARG A 59 -11.00 1.11 8.22
C ARG A 59 -10.61 0.74 6.81
N LEU A 60 -9.42 1.15 6.39
CA LEU A 60 -8.88 0.79 5.08
C LEU A 60 -8.68 -0.73 5.00
N ILE A 61 -8.07 -1.31 6.02
CA ILE A 61 -7.83 -2.76 6.07
C ILE A 61 -9.15 -3.52 6.08
N ASP A 62 -10.15 -3.02 6.80
CA ASP A 62 -11.44 -3.69 6.89
C ASP A 62 -12.11 -3.86 5.54
N LYS A 63 -11.87 -2.94 4.61
CA LYS A 63 -12.43 -3.06 3.26
C LYS A 63 -11.77 -4.18 2.46
N LEU A 64 -10.57 -4.57 2.83
CA LEU A 64 -9.83 -5.63 2.13
C LEU A 64 -10.04 -7.00 2.74
N ILE A 65 -10.37 -7.06 4.03
CA ILE A 65 -10.43 -8.32 4.77
C ILE A 65 -11.33 -9.37 4.10
N PRO A 66 -12.53 -9.03 3.58
CA PRO A 66 -13.35 -10.06 2.94
C PRO A 66 -12.70 -10.72 1.73
N TRP A 67 -11.69 -10.07 1.13
CA TRP A 67 -11.15 -10.48 -0.16
C TRP A 67 -9.69 -10.86 -0.11
N ALA A 68 -9.00 -10.55 1.01
CA ALA A 68 -7.55 -10.71 1.05
C ALA A 68 -7.08 -10.86 2.48
N MET A 69 -5.92 -11.50 2.62
CA MET A 69 -5.16 -11.44 3.86
C MET A 69 -4.24 -10.24 3.79
N THR A 70 -4.09 -9.54 4.89
CA THR A 70 -3.28 -8.33 4.92
C THR A 70 -2.27 -8.38 6.04
N ASN A 71 -1.14 -7.73 5.81
CA ASN A 71 -0.10 -7.58 6.82
C ASN A 71 0.40 -6.14 6.72
N THR A 72 0.25 -5.38 7.78
CA THR A 72 0.47 -3.94 7.75
C THR A 72 1.58 -3.54 8.71
N SER A 73 2.45 -2.64 8.23
CA SER A 73 3.52 -2.07 9.04
C SER A 73 3.47 -0.55 8.93
N ILE A 74 3.74 0.14 10.04
CA ILE A 74 3.90 1.59 10.00
C ILE A 74 5.35 1.88 9.70
N ILE A 75 5.60 2.76 8.73
CA ILE A 75 6.95 3.10 8.33
C ILE A 75 7.52 4.08 9.35
N GLN A 76 8.61 3.69 10.01
CA GLN A 76 9.24 4.53 11.00
C GLN A 76 10.06 5.66 10.39
N SER A 77 10.82 5.33 9.36
CA SER A 77 11.68 6.31 8.70
C SER A 77 12.04 5.79 7.32
N SER A 78 12.51 6.68 6.48
CA SER A 78 12.90 6.33 5.11
C SER A 78 14.29 6.90 4.85
N PRO A 79 15.34 6.12 5.11
CA PRO A 79 16.72 6.60 4.84
C PRO A 79 16.93 6.97 3.38
N VAL A 80 16.21 6.33 2.48
CA VAL A 80 16.24 6.71 1.06
C VAL A 80 14.81 7.02 0.65
N GLU A 81 14.53 8.29 0.50
CA GLU A 81 13.21 8.71 0.02
C GLU A 81 13.13 8.46 -1.48
N ARG A 82 11.92 8.46 -1.98
CA ARG A 82 11.69 8.16 -3.39
C ARG A 82 12.53 9.09 -4.27
N ARG A 83 13.22 8.51 -5.21
CA ARG A 83 14.02 9.24 -6.18
C ARG A 83 14.03 8.49 -7.49
N LEU A 84 14.44 9.14 -8.54
CA LEU A 84 14.48 8.51 -9.85
C LEU A 84 15.59 7.48 -9.91
N PRO A 85 15.34 6.31 -10.51
CA PRO A 85 16.42 5.35 -10.75
C PRO A 85 17.43 5.95 -11.74
N PRO A 86 18.72 5.62 -11.60
CA PRO A 86 19.72 6.14 -12.54
C PRO A 86 19.42 5.78 -13.99
N ILE A 87 18.89 4.59 -14.22
CA ILE A 87 18.56 4.14 -15.58
C ILE A 87 17.48 5.03 -16.16
N ALA A 88 16.44 5.33 -15.39
CA ALA A 88 15.35 6.18 -15.86
C ALA A 88 15.84 7.58 -16.20
N ALA A 89 16.77 8.11 -15.38
CA ALA A 89 17.31 9.45 -15.59
C ALA A 89 18.10 9.55 -16.89
N ARG A 90 18.64 8.45 -17.39
CA ARG A 90 19.47 8.45 -18.59
C ARG A 90 18.71 8.14 -19.84
N ARG A 91 17.47 7.77 -19.76
CA ARG A 91 16.72 7.37 -20.92
C ARG A 91 16.15 8.53 -21.65
N ARG A 92 16.15 9.18 -21.56
CA ARG A 92 15.58 10.08 -22.37
C ARG A 92 15.57 10.54 -22.90
#